data_d3e104cd3bbe94f3aff1048f197a7052
#
_entry.id   d3e104cd3bbe94f3aff1048f197a7052
#
_cell.length_a   1.000
_cell.length_b   1.000
_cell.length_c   1.000
_cell.angle_alpha   90.00
_cell.angle_beta   90.00
_cell.angle_gamma   90.00
#
_symmetry.space_group_name_H-M   'P 1'
#
loop_
_entity.id
_entity.type
_entity.pdbx_description
1 polymer ?
#
loop_
_entity_poly.entity_id
_entity_poly.type
_entity_poly.pdbx_seq_one_letter_code
_entity_poly.pdbx_strand_id
1 'polypeptide(L)'
;MDIISRKYINEGFNSKAYIINDDYILLDGVNQNSYKNYQKYVNVINQISNVKSLEIPRIIELIEPCEEYPNGALIYKMIKGHTFRKEHIEIVNLDNIAKKLAEFMDELYEIRVDFDKDEYIKNELEITEQSVIELKEYLSESNYEKILSWFNEYKNYLLTFNDYHFIHGDLWYENYILNDNNELVGIVDFEGSGMGDPAYD
;
A
#
# COMPACT_ATOMS: atom_id res chain seq x y z
N MET A 1 2.10 1.26 -25.19
CA MET A 1 2.02 -0.23 -25.43
C MET A 1 0.68 -0.56 -26.07
N ASP A 2 0.63 -1.46 -27.10
CA ASP A 2 -0.66 -1.87 -27.70
C ASP A 2 -1.36 -2.88 -26.79
N ILE A 3 -2.62 -2.60 -26.41
CA ILE A 3 -3.45 -3.48 -25.60
C ILE A 3 -4.27 -4.39 -26.53
N ILE A 4 -3.91 -5.68 -26.57
CA ILE A 4 -4.55 -6.69 -27.42
C ILE A 4 -5.66 -7.44 -26.65
N SER A 5 -5.48 -7.62 -25.34
CA SER A 5 -6.48 -8.24 -24.45
C SER A 5 -6.64 -7.43 -23.18
N ARG A 6 -7.86 -7.40 -22.62
CA ARG A 6 -8.18 -6.71 -21.37
C ARG A 6 -9.20 -7.52 -20.59
N LYS A 7 -8.86 -7.95 -19.38
CA LYS A 7 -9.73 -8.71 -18.48
C LYS A 7 -9.87 -7.94 -17.16
N TYR A 8 -11.10 -7.58 -16.79
CA TYR A 8 -11.40 -6.91 -15.52
C TYR A 8 -11.08 -7.80 -14.31
N ILE A 9 -10.49 -7.23 -13.27
CA ILE A 9 -10.19 -7.87 -12.00
C ILE A 9 -11.16 -7.37 -10.93
N ASN A 10 -11.02 -6.10 -10.55
CA ASN A 10 -11.80 -5.46 -9.48
C ASN A 10 -11.79 -3.92 -9.63
N GLU A 11 -12.54 -3.26 -8.75
CA GLU A 11 -12.54 -1.81 -8.59
C GLU A 11 -12.25 -1.47 -7.12
N GLY A 12 -11.23 -0.63 -6.90
CA GLY A 12 -10.86 -0.05 -5.62
C GLY A 12 -11.22 1.43 -5.53
N PHE A 13 -10.77 2.11 -4.48
CA PHE A 13 -11.06 3.54 -4.26
C PHE A 13 -10.50 4.45 -5.36
N ASN A 14 -9.33 4.12 -5.91
CA ASN A 14 -8.59 4.97 -6.85
C ASN A 14 -8.58 4.42 -8.26
N SER A 15 -8.89 3.14 -8.47
CA SER A 15 -8.62 2.45 -9.74
C SER A 15 -9.61 1.34 -10.04
N LYS A 16 -9.89 1.14 -11.35
CA LYS A 16 -10.34 -0.14 -11.89
C LYS A 16 -9.12 -0.92 -12.36
N ALA A 17 -8.95 -2.13 -11.85
CA ALA A 17 -7.82 -2.98 -12.19
C ALA A 17 -8.16 -3.99 -13.28
N TYR A 18 -7.25 -4.14 -14.24
CA TYR A 18 -7.36 -5.07 -15.36
C TYR A 18 -6.07 -5.84 -15.58
N ILE A 19 -6.17 -7.11 -15.97
CA ILE A 19 -5.06 -7.82 -16.62
C ILE A 19 -5.09 -7.44 -18.10
N ILE A 20 -3.96 -7.00 -18.63
CA ILE A 20 -3.80 -6.71 -20.06
C ILE A 20 -2.67 -7.57 -20.64
N ASN A 21 -2.89 -8.06 -21.86
CA ASN A 21 -1.94 -8.90 -22.61
C ASN A 21 -1.40 -10.08 -21.78
N ASP A 22 -2.19 -10.61 -20.84
CA ASP A 22 -1.89 -11.73 -19.92
C ASP A 22 -0.64 -11.56 -19.03
N ASP A 23 0.01 -10.40 -19.08
CA ASP A 23 1.33 -10.16 -18.49
C ASP A 23 1.45 -8.86 -17.68
N TYR A 24 0.46 -7.98 -17.76
CA TYR A 24 0.51 -6.67 -17.13
C TYR A 24 -0.77 -6.36 -16.37
N ILE A 25 -0.65 -5.49 -15.40
CA ILE A 25 -1.78 -4.86 -14.70
C ILE A 25 -1.92 -3.44 -15.22
N LEU A 26 -3.14 -3.08 -15.61
CA LEU A 26 -3.56 -1.71 -15.89
C LEU A 26 -4.46 -1.24 -14.74
N LEU A 27 -4.07 -0.17 -14.08
CA LEU A 27 -4.90 0.59 -13.15
C LEU A 27 -5.46 1.80 -13.91
N ASP A 28 -6.77 1.83 -14.09
CA ASP A 28 -7.51 2.91 -14.77
C ASP A 28 -8.14 3.81 -13.69
N GLY A 29 -7.77 5.08 -13.67
CA GLY A 29 -8.16 6.03 -12.63
C GLY A 29 -9.66 6.32 -12.59
N VAL A 30 -10.27 6.25 -11.41
CA VAL A 30 -11.71 6.45 -11.22
C VAL A 30 -12.08 7.86 -10.74
N ASN A 31 -11.12 8.64 -10.26
CA ASN A 31 -11.35 9.99 -9.74
C ASN A 31 -10.17 10.93 -10.05
N GLN A 32 -10.39 12.22 -9.85
CA GLN A 32 -9.41 13.28 -10.17
C GLN A 32 -8.07 13.18 -9.41
N ASN A 33 -8.01 12.44 -8.30
CA ASN A 33 -6.79 12.24 -7.51
C ASN A 33 -5.99 11.01 -7.98
N SER A 34 -6.56 10.13 -8.80
CA SER A 34 -5.94 8.88 -9.21
C SER A 34 -4.57 9.08 -9.84
N TYR A 35 -4.42 10.03 -10.76
CA TYR A 35 -3.13 10.30 -11.40
C TYR A 35 -2.06 10.77 -10.40
N LYS A 36 -2.40 11.64 -9.44
CA LYS A 36 -1.47 12.07 -8.40
C LYS A 36 -1.04 10.89 -7.51
N ASN A 37 -1.97 10.00 -7.19
CA ASN A 37 -1.67 8.78 -6.43
C ASN A 37 -0.74 7.86 -7.22
N TYR A 38 -0.93 7.71 -8.53
CA TYR A 38 -0.03 6.94 -9.39
C TYR A 38 1.37 7.55 -9.48
N GLN A 39 1.50 8.88 -9.52
CA GLN A 39 2.81 9.54 -9.46
C GLN A 39 3.53 9.21 -8.13
N LYS A 40 2.81 9.26 -6.99
CA LYS A 40 3.34 8.84 -5.69
C LYS A 40 3.77 7.38 -5.73
N TYR A 41 2.90 6.49 -6.22
CA TYR A 41 3.17 5.06 -6.35
C TYR A 41 4.45 4.78 -7.17
N VAL A 42 4.61 5.42 -8.32
CA VAL A 42 5.82 5.30 -9.16
C VAL A 42 7.07 5.73 -8.40
N ASN A 43 6.99 6.84 -7.66
CA ASN A 43 8.11 7.31 -6.85
C ASN A 43 8.49 6.32 -5.75
N VAL A 44 7.50 5.73 -5.06
CA VAL A 44 7.70 4.68 -4.06
C VAL A 44 8.41 3.47 -4.69
N ILE A 45 7.88 2.91 -5.78
CA ILE A 45 8.47 1.74 -6.46
C ILE A 45 9.92 2.00 -6.90
N ASN A 46 10.23 3.21 -7.37
CA ASN A 46 11.60 3.58 -7.74
C ASN A 46 12.54 3.59 -6.52
N GLN A 47 12.07 4.05 -5.36
CA GLN A 47 12.85 4.07 -4.11
C GLN A 47 13.16 2.66 -3.60
N ILE A 48 12.21 1.72 -3.74
CA ILE A 48 12.34 0.33 -3.28
C ILE A 48 12.87 -0.63 -4.35
N SER A 49 13.35 -0.13 -5.48
CA SER A 49 13.79 -0.95 -6.64
C SER A 49 14.92 -1.94 -6.34
N ASN A 50 15.62 -1.78 -5.21
CA ASN A 50 16.70 -2.68 -4.75
C ASN A 50 16.22 -3.86 -3.89
N VAL A 51 14.94 -3.90 -3.50
CA VAL A 51 14.34 -5.05 -2.80
C VAL A 51 14.46 -6.31 -3.65
N LYS A 52 14.85 -7.44 -3.04
CA LYS A 52 15.14 -8.71 -3.74
C LYS A 52 14.47 -9.92 -3.09
N SER A 53 14.08 -9.81 -1.83
CA SER A 53 13.46 -10.91 -1.07
C SER A 53 12.13 -11.36 -1.66
N LEU A 54 11.35 -10.39 -2.17
CA LEU A 54 10.06 -10.61 -2.84
C LEU A 54 9.98 -9.78 -4.12
N GLU A 55 9.17 -10.26 -5.09
CA GLU A 55 8.84 -9.45 -6.26
C GLU A 55 7.95 -8.27 -5.88
N ILE A 56 8.23 -7.11 -6.46
CA ILE A 56 7.43 -5.90 -6.35
C ILE A 56 6.95 -5.47 -7.74
N PRO A 57 5.88 -4.64 -7.84
CA PRO A 57 5.40 -4.12 -9.11
C PRO A 57 6.51 -3.42 -9.89
N ARG A 58 6.73 -3.82 -11.14
CA ARG A 58 7.67 -3.17 -12.03
C ARG A 58 6.94 -2.25 -12.99
N ILE A 59 7.10 -0.95 -12.80
CA ILE A 59 6.41 0.06 -13.60
C ILE A 59 6.84 -0.04 -15.06
N ILE A 60 5.85 -0.03 -15.96
CA ILE A 60 6.02 -0.02 -17.40
C ILE A 60 5.70 1.36 -17.97
N GLU A 61 4.54 1.92 -17.56
CA GLU A 61 4.07 3.18 -18.11
C GLU A 61 3.16 3.91 -17.11
N LEU A 62 3.36 5.19 -16.93
CA LEU A 62 2.44 6.10 -16.27
C LEU A 62 1.78 6.96 -17.34
N ILE A 63 0.47 6.86 -17.49
CA ILE A 63 -0.31 7.54 -18.53
C ILE A 63 -0.97 8.77 -17.90
N GLU A 64 -0.65 9.95 -18.44
CA GLU A 64 -1.30 11.20 -18.04
C GLU A 64 -2.79 11.20 -18.42
N PRO A 65 -3.62 12.02 -17.73
CA PRO A 65 -5.01 12.17 -18.10
C PRO A 65 -5.17 12.51 -19.60
N CYS A 66 -5.97 11.71 -20.31
CA CYS A 66 -6.25 11.84 -21.73
C CYS A 66 -7.67 11.38 -22.05
N GLU A 67 -8.09 11.42 -23.31
CA GLU A 67 -9.45 11.03 -23.73
C GLU A 67 -9.76 9.56 -23.35
N GLU A 68 -8.80 8.65 -23.51
CA GLU A 68 -8.95 7.23 -23.18
C GLU A 68 -8.91 6.97 -21.68
N TYR A 69 -8.10 7.72 -20.91
CA TYR A 69 -7.93 7.62 -19.45
C TYR A 69 -8.11 8.99 -18.80
N PRO A 70 -9.35 9.46 -18.59
CA PRO A 70 -9.61 10.83 -18.13
C PRO A 70 -9.00 11.17 -16.76
N ASN A 71 -8.77 10.18 -15.93
CA ASN A 71 -8.15 10.32 -14.60
C ASN A 71 -6.71 9.76 -14.55
N GLY A 72 -6.10 9.51 -15.72
CA GLY A 72 -4.80 8.86 -15.84
C GLY A 72 -4.86 7.35 -15.63
N ALA A 73 -3.75 6.68 -15.97
CA ALA A 73 -3.61 5.25 -15.76
C ALA A 73 -2.16 4.87 -15.41
N LEU A 74 -2.00 3.68 -14.81
CA LEU A 74 -0.71 3.11 -14.46
C LEU A 74 -0.63 1.67 -14.98
N ILE A 75 0.46 1.34 -15.69
CA ILE A 75 0.73 0.00 -16.15
C ILE A 75 1.99 -0.51 -15.47
N TYR A 76 1.91 -1.71 -14.89
CA TYR A 76 3.06 -2.42 -14.35
C TYR A 76 3.07 -3.90 -14.71
N LYS A 77 4.24 -4.53 -14.65
CA LYS A 77 4.41 -5.97 -14.91
C LYS A 77 3.69 -6.76 -13.83
N MET A 78 2.80 -7.66 -14.24
CA MET A 78 2.09 -8.55 -13.32
C MET A 78 3.07 -9.52 -12.65
N ILE A 79 3.04 -9.60 -11.33
CA ILE A 79 3.68 -10.66 -10.56
C ILE A 79 2.88 -11.94 -10.80
N LYS A 80 3.54 -13.01 -11.25
CA LYS A 80 2.86 -14.27 -11.59
C LYS A 80 2.47 -15.01 -10.34
N GLY A 81 1.19 -15.42 -10.27
CA GLY A 81 0.63 -16.12 -9.15
C GLY A 81 -0.82 -15.71 -8.88
N HIS A 82 -1.26 -15.91 -7.66
CA HIS A 82 -2.60 -15.57 -7.20
C HIS A 82 -2.54 -14.86 -5.84
N THR A 83 -3.51 -14.02 -5.56
CA THR A 83 -3.63 -13.33 -4.27
C THR A 83 -3.85 -14.35 -3.15
N PHE A 84 -3.15 -14.16 -2.03
CA PHE A 84 -3.41 -14.93 -0.81
C PHE A 84 -4.82 -14.62 -0.29
N ARG A 85 -5.57 -15.65 0.10
CA ARG A 85 -6.91 -15.55 0.64
C ARG A 85 -7.07 -16.43 1.87
N LYS A 86 -8.13 -16.23 2.65
CA LYS A 86 -8.38 -17.00 3.88
C LYS A 86 -8.40 -18.52 3.66
N GLU A 87 -8.92 -18.98 2.53
CA GLU A 87 -8.95 -20.39 2.17
C GLU A 87 -7.56 -21.02 1.97
N HIS A 88 -6.53 -20.21 1.73
CA HIS A 88 -5.16 -20.70 1.58
C HIS A 88 -4.46 -20.97 2.91
N ILE A 89 -5.00 -20.50 4.04
CA ILE A 89 -4.32 -20.52 5.36
C ILE A 89 -3.98 -21.96 5.83
N GLU A 90 -4.79 -22.94 5.43
CA GLU A 90 -4.59 -24.35 5.79
C GLU A 90 -3.58 -25.09 4.90
N ILE A 91 -3.23 -24.49 3.74
CA ILE A 91 -2.38 -25.14 2.74
C ILE A 91 -1.02 -24.47 2.55
N VAL A 92 -0.84 -23.26 3.12
CA VAL A 92 0.44 -22.54 3.07
C VAL A 92 1.35 -22.91 4.23
N ASN A 93 2.64 -22.72 4.05
CA ASN A 93 3.61 -22.77 5.14
C ASN A 93 3.74 -21.38 5.76
N LEU A 94 3.03 -21.12 6.87
CA LEU A 94 3.03 -19.84 7.56
C LEU A 94 4.41 -19.44 8.08
N ASP A 95 5.24 -20.37 8.55
CA ASP A 95 6.61 -20.06 9.00
C ASP A 95 7.47 -19.55 7.85
N ASN A 96 7.30 -20.12 6.66
CA ASN A 96 8.02 -19.67 5.46
C ASN A 96 7.54 -18.26 5.02
N ILE A 97 6.22 -18.02 5.08
CA ILE A 97 5.64 -16.70 4.78
C ILE A 97 6.20 -15.66 5.77
N ALA A 98 6.13 -15.94 7.07
CA ALA A 98 6.62 -15.04 8.12
C ALA A 98 8.11 -14.71 7.93
N LYS A 99 8.93 -15.74 7.61
CA LYS A 99 10.35 -15.52 7.32
C LYS A 99 10.58 -14.60 6.13
N LYS A 100 9.88 -14.83 5.01
CA LYS A 100 10.01 -14.00 3.81
C LYS A 100 9.52 -12.57 4.03
N LEU A 101 8.45 -12.40 4.81
CA LEU A 101 7.98 -11.06 5.20
C LEU A 101 9.01 -10.34 6.07
N ALA A 102 9.61 -11.02 7.04
CA ALA A 102 10.67 -10.43 7.87
C ALA A 102 11.88 -10.00 7.01
N GLU A 103 12.33 -10.86 6.08
CA GLU A 103 13.40 -10.52 5.14
C GLU A 103 13.03 -9.30 4.26
N PHE A 104 11.79 -9.22 3.81
CA PHE A 104 11.28 -8.09 3.03
C PHE A 104 11.22 -6.79 3.86
N MET A 105 10.71 -6.85 5.09
CA MET A 105 10.67 -5.70 6.00
C MET A 105 12.08 -5.21 6.33
N ASP A 106 13.03 -6.11 6.59
CA ASP A 106 14.43 -5.76 6.82
C ASP A 106 15.03 -4.99 5.62
N GLU A 107 14.73 -5.43 4.38
CA GLU A 107 15.15 -4.71 3.17
C GLU A 107 14.49 -3.33 3.05
N LEU A 108 13.19 -3.19 3.39
CA LEU A 108 12.50 -1.89 3.42
C LEU A 108 13.12 -0.95 4.45
N TYR A 109 13.45 -1.45 5.65
CA TYR A 109 13.99 -0.64 6.74
C TYR A 109 15.42 -0.10 6.44
N GLU A 110 16.14 -0.71 5.52
CA GLU A 110 17.42 -0.21 5.03
C GLU A 110 17.29 0.95 4.02
N ILE A 111 16.09 1.23 3.49
CA ILE A 111 15.87 2.30 2.53
C ILE A 111 16.02 3.65 3.22
N ARG A 112 16.76 4.55 2.58
CA ARG A 112 16.99 5.91 3.07
C ARG A 112 16.38 6.90 2.08
N VAL A 113 15.42 7.68 2.56
CA VAL A 113 14.78 8.76 1.82
C VAL A 113 14.78 10.02 2.67
N ASP A 114 14.65 11.17 2.01
CA ASP A 114 14.45 12.42 2.72
C ASP A 114 13.11 12.37 3.47
N PHE A 115 13.17 12.64 4.77
CA PHE A 115 12.01 12.56 5.65
C PHE A 115 11.94 13.79 6.56
N ASP A 116 10.87 14.57 6.39
CA ASP A 116 10.52 15.65 7.31
C ASP A 116 9.57 15.10 8.38
N LYS A 117 10.15 14.78 9.54
CA LYS A 117 9.42 14.24 10.68
C LYS A 117 8.34 15.19 11.18
N ASP A 118 8.61 16.49 11.21
CA ASP A 118 7.67 17.46 11.77
C ASP A 118 6.46 17.62 10.85
N GLU A 119 6.68 17.62 9.53
CA GLU A 119 5.60 17.61 8.55
C GLU A 119 4.79 16.30 8.62
N TYR A 120 5.44 15.15 8.74
CA TYR A 120 4.78 13.85 8.92
C TYR A 120 3.87 13.85 10.15
N ILE A 121 4.41 14.22 11.34
CA ILE A 121 3.64 14.26 12.58
C ILE A 121 2.45 15.20 12.47
N LYS A 122 2.65 16.38 11.88
CA LYS A 122 1.58 17.36 11.67
C LYS A 122 0.45 16.76 10.82
N ASN A 123 0.78 16.14 9.70
CA ASN A 123 -0.20 15.55 8.79
C ASN A 123 -0.96 14.39 9.45
N GLU A 124 -0.26 13.49 10.16
CA GLU A 124 -0.87 12.39 10.90
C GLU A 124 -1.84 12.88 11.99
N LEU A 125 -1.45 13.91 12.72
CA LEU A 125 -2.31 14.47 13.76
C LEU A 125 -3.53 15.17 13.17
N GLU A 126 -3.39 15.93 12.08
CA GLU A 126 -4.51 16.60 11.41
C GLU A 126 -5.55 15.57 10.89
N ILE A 127 -5.10 14.50 10.22
CA ILE A 127 -5.97 13.45 9.69
C ILE A 127 -6.68 12.69 10.83
N THR A 128 -5.92 12.30 11.86
CA THR A 128 -6.47 11.55 13.00
C THR A 128 -7.45 12.40 13.81
N GLU A 129 -7.13 13.68 14.07
CA GLU A 129 -8.02 14.59 14.80
C GLU A 129 -9.34 14.79 14.05
N GLN A 130 -9.29 14.97 12.74
CA GLN A 130 -10.48 15.09 11.92
C GLN A 130 -11.36 13.83 12.01
N SER A 131 -10.74 12.65 11.91
CA SER A 131 -11.44 11.36 12.05
C SER A 131 -12.08 11.21 13.43
N VAL A 132 -11.38 11.61 14.51
CA VAL A 132 -11.91 11.59 15.88
C VAL A 132 -13.12 12.53 16.02
N ILE A 133 -13.07 13.73 15.44
CA ILE A 133 -14.18 14.68 15.46
C ILE A 133 -15.41 14.08 14.77
N GLU A 134 -15.25 13.46 13.61
CA GLU A 134 -16.34 12.85 12.85
C GLU A 134 -17.00 11.69 13.60
N LEU A 135 -16.25 10.92 14.39
CA LEU A 135 -16.79 9.82 15.21
C LEU A 135 -17.77 10.28 16.27
N LYS A 136 -17.78 11.56 16.67
CA LYS A 136 -18.64 12.10 17.71
C LYS A 136 -20.14 11.88 17.42
N GLU A 137 -20.53 11.94 16.16
CA GLU A 137 -21.93 11.77 15.75
C GLU A 137 -22.42 10.30 15.84
N TYR A 138 -21.48 9.34 15.89
CA TYR A 138 -21.76 7.89 15.84
C TYR A 138 -21.60 7.20 17.20
N LEU A 139 -21.01 7.88 18.20
CA LEU A 139 -20.64 7.28 19.46
C LEU A 139 -21.46 7.85 20.64
N SER A 140 -21.64 7.02 21.68
CA SER A 140 -22.08 7.55 22.97
C SER A 140 -21.00 8.45 23.58
N GLU A 141 -21.40 9.40 24.44
CA GLU A 141 -20.48 10.32 25.12
C GLU A 141 -19.33 9.58 25.81
N SER A 142 -19.63 8.51 26.57
CA SER A 142 -18.61 7.70 27.25
C SER A 142 -17.63 7.00 26.28
N ASN A 143 -18.06 6.56 25.11
CA ASN A 143 -17.18 5.96 24.13
C ASN A 143 -16.34 7.03 23.41
N TYR A 144 -16.93 8.18 23.15
CA TYR A 144 -16.21 9.30 22.56
C TYR A 144 -15.08 9.81 23.47
N GLU A 145 -15.34 9.93 24.80
CA GLU A 145 -14.31 10.28 25.78
C GLU A 145 -13.14 9.28 25.79
N LYS A 146 -13.40 7.98 25.62
CA LYS A 146 -12.34 6.97 25.49
C LYS A 146 -11.50 7.18 24.23
N ILE A 147 -12.14 7.45 23.09
CA ILE A 147 -11.44 7.75 21.84
C ILE A 147 -10.56 9.00 21.99
N LEU A 148 -11.07 10.05 22.64
CA LEU A 148 -10.28 11.26 22.94
C LEU A 148 -9.07 10.96 23.82
N SER A 149 -9.22 10.08 24.83
CA SER A 149 -8.10 9.65 25.67
C SER A 149 -7.02 8.92 24.82
N TRP A 150 -7.42 7.97 23.98
CA TRP A 150 -6.50 7.26 23.10
C TRP A 150 -5.83 8.19 22.08
N PHE A 151 -6.56 9.15 21.54
CA PHE A 151 -5.98 10.15 20.64
C PHE A 151 -4.90 10.98 21.34
N ASN A 152 -5.12 11.39 22.58
CA ASN A 152 -4.11 12.12 23.35
C ASN A 152 -2.87 11.25 23.66
N GLU A 153 -3.05 9.97 23.94
CA GLU A 153 -1.95 9.01 24.11
C GLU A 153 -1.17 8.85 22.80
N TYR A 154 -1.86 8.67 21.66
CA TYR A 154 -1.27 8.58 20.33
C TYR A 154 -0.49 9.85 19.96
N LYS A 155 -1.05 11.02 20.22
CA LYS A 155 -0.37 12.32 20.02
C LYS A 155 0.95 12.40 20.80
N ASN A 156 0.93 12.02 22.07
CA ASN A 156 2.14 11.99 22.89
C ASN A 156 3.17 10.97 22.36
N TYR A 157 2.70 9.81 21.93
CA TYR A 157 3.53 8.80 21.28
C TYR A 157 4.22 9.36 20.03
N LEU A 158 3.50 9.92 19.08
CA LEU A 158 4.05 10.48 17.85
C LEU A 158 5.10 11.57 18.10
N LEU A 159 4.86 12.45 19.09
CA LEU A 159 5.80 13.52 19.43
C LEU A 159 7.13 13.01 20.02
N THR A 160 7.13 11.82 20.61
CA THR A 160 8.31 11.23 21.26
C THR A 160 8.96 10.12 20.44
N PHE A 161 8.24 9.52 19.50
CA PHE A 161 8.75 8.45 18.64
C PHE A 161 9.83 8.95 17.68
N ASN A 162 10.88 8.15 17.48
CA ASN A 162 12.04 8.53 16.65
C ASN A 162 12.56 7.40 15.75
N ASP A 163 11.97 6.21 15.81
CA ASP A 163 12.44 5.02 15.09
C ASP A 163 11.66 4.81 13.78
N TYR A 164 11.65 5.84 12.93
CA TYR A 164 10.96 5.82 11.65
C TYR A 164 11.77 5.05 10.61
N HIS A 165 11.09 4.13 9.92
CA HIS A 165 11.63 3.37 8.79
C HIS A 165 10.76 3.52 7.56
N PHE A 166 11.28 3.10 6.42
CA PHE A 166 10.45 2.94 5.24
C PHE A 166 9.58 1.70 5.42
N ILE A 167 8.26 1.86 5.37
CA ILE A 167 7.27 0.81 5.59
C ILE A 167 6.39 0.61 4.36
N HIS A 168 5.76 -0.55 4.24
CA HIS A 168 4.73 -0.81 3.24
C HIS A 168 3.44 -0.02 3.58
N GLY A 169 3.07 0.02 4.85
CA GLY A 169 1.94 0.78 5.37
C GLY A 169 0.56 0.16 5.13
N ASP A 170 0.50 -1.01 4.47
CA ASP A 170 -0.70 -1.83 4.26
C ASP A 170 -0.31 -3.30 4.04
N LEU A 171 0.58 -3.82 4.89
CA LEU A 171 1.17 -5.15 4.74
C LEU A 171 0.22 -6.25 5.28
N TRP A 172 -0.93 -6.42 4.65
CA TRP A 172 -1.88 -7.46 5.01
C TRP A 172 -2.02 -8.53 3.92
N TYR A 173 -2.61 -9.68 4.25
CA TYR A 173 -2.52 -10.88 3.43
C TYR A 173 -3.10 -10.76 2.00
N GLU A 174 -4.09 -9.89 1.74
CA GLU A 174 -4.64 -9.73 0.39
C GLU A 174 -3.65 -9.04 -0.58
N ASN A 175 -2.60 -8.41 -0.05
CA ASN A 175 -1.51 -7.81 -0.82
C ASN A 175 -0.37 -8.80 -1.12
N TYR A 176 -0.50 -10.07 -0.67
CA TYR A 176 0.49 -11.11 -0.93
C TYR A 176 0.16 -11.88 -2.19
N ILE A 177 1.17 -12.14 -3.02
CA ILE A 177 1.08 -12.98 -4.20
C ILE A 177 1.77 -14.32 -3.93
N LEU A 178 1.02 -15.40 -4.08
CA LEU A 178 1.52 -16.77 -3.97
C LEU A 178 1.72 -17.37 -5.36
N ASN A 179 2.75 -18.21 -5.52
CA ASN A 179 2.93 -19.03 -6.71
C ASN A 179 2.03 -20.29 -6.68
N ASP A 180 2.10 -21.13 -7.72
CA ASP A 180 1.32 -22.36 -7.83
C ASP A 180 1.65 -23.41 -6.73
N ASN A 181 2.78 -23.25 -6.03
CA ASN A 181 3.16 -24.07 -4.87
C ASN A 181 2.69 -23.49 -3.53
N ASN A 182 1.89 -22.43 -3.56
CA ASN A 182 1.45 -21.65 -2.38
C ASN A 182 2.60 -21.04 -1.56
N GLU A 183 3.69 -20.66 -2.22
CA GLU A 183 4.80 -19.92 -1.61
C GLU A 183 4.64 -18.43 -1.90
N LEU A 184 4.93 -17.59 -0.90
CA LEU A 184 4.95 -16.14 -1.06
C LEU A 184 6.06 -15.74 -2.04
N VAL A 185 5.71 -15.07 -3.13
CA VAL A 185 6.64 -14.65 -4.18
C VAL A 185 6.66 -13.14 -4.41
N GLY A 186 5.62 -12.42 -3.98
CA GLY A 186 5.59 -10.98 -4.19
C GLY A 186 4.58 -10.24 -3.31
N ILE A 187 4.74 -8.94 -3.26
CA ILE A 187 3.88 -7.98 -2.55
C ILE A 187 3.41 -6.92 -3.54
N VAL A 188 2.16 -6.50 -3.40
CA VAL A 188 1.52 -5.45 -4.20
C VAL A 188 0.90 -4.39 -3.30
N ASP A 189 0.41 -3.30 -3.90
CA ASP A 189 -0.32 -2.21 -3.23
C ASP A 189 0.53 -1.34 -2.29
N PHE A 190 1.49 -0.63 -2.89
CA PHE A 190 2.39 0.29 -2.21
C PHE A 190 1.83 1.73 -2.09
N GLU A 191 0.51 1.94 -2.21
CA GLU A 191 -0.09 3.29 -2.10
C GLU A 191 0.10 3.90 -0.70
N GLY A 192 0.11 3.06 0.34
CA GLY A 192 0.34 3.44 1.74
C GLY A 192 1.81 3.63 2.13
N SER A 193 2.75 3.24 1.26
CA SER A 193 4.16 3.15 1.61
C SER A 193 4.84 4.52 1.77
N GLY A 194 5.82 4.53 2.65
CA GLY A 194 6.64 5.70 2.95
C GLY A 194 7.37 5.57 4.27
N MET A 195 7.94 6.67 4.77
CA MET A 195 8.50 6.70 6.12
C MET A 195 7.37 6.65 7.15
N GLY A 196 7.48 5.77 8.11
CA GLY A 196 6.46 5.57 9.12
C GLY A 196 6.97 4.75 10.32
N ASP A 197 6.06 4.45 11.22
CA ASP A 197 6.31 3.57 12.36
C ASP A 197 6.29 2.11 11.90
N PRO A 198 7.37 1.32 12.13
CA PRO A 198 7.40 -0.10 11.78
C PRO A 198 6.26 -0.96 12.35
N ALA A 199 5.62 -0.51 13.41
CA ALA A 199 4.49 -1.22 14.02
C ALA A 199 3.23 -1.25 13.11
N TYR A 200 3.21 -0.49 12.01
CA TYR A 200 2.13 -0.54 11.02
C TYR A 200 2.23 -1.75 10.07
N ASP A 201 3.42 -2.30 9.86
CA ASP A 201 3.68 -3.50 9.05
C ASP A 201 3.66 -4.76 9.91
#